data_6007b0ddea86159e49b31e263690c44d
#
_entry.id   6007b0ddea86159e49b31e263690c44d
#
_cell.length_a   1.000
_cell.length_b   1.000
_cell.length_c   1.000
_cell.angle_alpha   90.00
_cell.angle_beta   90.00
_cell.angle_gamma   90.00
#
_symmetry.space_group_name_H-M   'P 1'
#
loop_
_entity.id
_entity.type
_entity.pdbx_description
1 polymer ?
#
loop_
_entity_poly.entity_id
_entity_poly.type
_entity_poly.pdbx_seq_one_letter_code
_entity_poly.pdbx_strand_id
1 'polypeptide(L)'
;GASVRFVDVNKYSLIDVNKIEKAISKKTKAIIPVHLYGQMCEMDKIMELASKYKLKVIEDCAQSHGATYKGKKAGSIGDVGCFSFYPTKIFGAYGDGGFITTNNEQIHDKIKRIRFLGMEKKKMSSGHWNGKYYAVEHGTNSRLDEVHAAILLKKLKYLDEWIERRRNLATIYNKELKNTSLELPIEHPDNKHAYYIYVVKHNERDKIMSELMKKDIHLNISYPWPIHIMDAYKHFECESCNCSRRNSKEDTCNLLTETEISSRKVFSLPMYPTLTDEEQNIVIREIKKILI
;
A
#
# COMPACT_ATOMS: atom_id res chain seq x y z
N GLY A 1 -17.47 -11.56 -0.15
CA GLY A 1 -17.92 -12.56 -1.09
C GLY A 1 -17.14 -12.62 -2.41
N ALA A 2 -16.15 -11.74 -2.66
CA ALA A 2 -15.29 -11.80 -3.83
C ALA A 2 -14.12 -12.78 -3.59
N SER A 3 -13.75 -13.54 -4.64
CA SER A 3 -12.52 -14.34 -4.64
C SER A 3 -11.36 -13.51 -5.13
N VAL A 4 -10.19 -13.66 -4.52
CA VAL A 4 -8.96 -12.96 -4.89
C VAL A 4 -8.09 -13.83 -5.79
N ARG A 5 -7.48 -13.24 -6.81
CA ARG A 5 -6.44 -13.84 -7.60
C ARG A 5 -5.19 -12.97 -7.52
N PHE A 6 -4.12 -13.54 -7.01
CA PHE A 6 -2.86 -12.82 -6.80
C PHE A 6 -2.07 -12.72 -8.10
N VAL A 7 -1.36 -11.60 -8.24
CA VAL A 7 -0.38 -11.35 -9.32
C VAL A 7 0.94 -11.01 -8.66
N ASP A 8 2.03 -11.57 -9.18
CA ASP A 8 3.36 -11.35 -8.66
C ASP A 8 3.81 -9.90 -8.76
N VAL A 9 4.85 -9.55 -8.03
CA VAL A 9 5.43 -8.20 -8.05
C VAL A 9 6.60 -8.12 -9.04
N ASN A 10 6.91 -6.91 -9.47
CA ASN A 10 8.07 -6.55 -10.29
C ASN A 10 9.25 -6.07 -9.41
N LYS A 11 10.34 -5.63 -10.05
CA LYS A 11 11.53 -5.09 -9.38
C LYS A 11 11.30 -3.87 -8.49
N TYR A 12 10.16 -3.19 -8.65
CA TYR A 12 9.74 -2.06 -7.82
C TYR A 12 8.90 -2.49 -6.60
N SER A 13 8.72 -3.81 -6.38
CA SER A 13 7.80 -4.38 -5.38
C SER A 13 6.32 -4.01 -5.62
N LEU A 14 5.95 -3.68 -6.84
CA LEU A 14 4.60 -3.35 -7.28
C LEU A 14 4.05 -4.46 -8.17
N ILE A 15 2.73 -4.52 -8.33
CA ILE A 15 2.09 -5.50 -9.22
C ILE A 15 2.77 -5.52 -10.59
N ASP A 16 3.18 -6.69 -11.07
CA ASP A 16 3.78 -6.84 -12.39
C ASP A 16 2.69 -6.79 -13.47
N VAL A 17 2.62 -5.65 -14.16
CA VAL A 17 1.61 -5.40 -15.21
C VAL A 17 1.66 -6.42 -16.34
N ASN A 18 2.84 -7.03 -16.60
CA ASN A 18 2.99 -8.06 -17.64
C ASN A 18 2.37 -9.41 -17.24
N LYS A 19 2.08 -9.60 -15.95
CA LYS A 19 1.48 -10.81 -15.41
C LYS A 19 -0.04 -10.68 -15.18
N ILE A 20 -0.60 -9.46 -15.21
CA ILE A 20 -2.02 -9.20 -14.92
C ILE A 20 -2.92 -9.94 -15.93
N GLU A 21 -2.64 -9.82 -17.22
CA GLU A 21 -3.50 -10.37 -18.27
C GLU A 21 -3.73 -11.87 -18.12
N LYS A 22 -2.67 -12.62 -17.76
CA LYS A 22 -2.74 -14.08 -17.51
C LYS A 22 -3.62 -14.43 -16.29
N ALA A 23 -3.79 -13.50 -15.36
CA ALA A 23 -4.62 -13.68 -14.18
C ALA A 23 -6.11 -13.34 -14.43
N ILE A 24 -6.44 -12.67 -15.54
CA ILE A 24 -7.81 -12.30 -15.88
C ILE A 24 -8.61 -13.53 -16.34
N SER A 25 -9.84 -13.64 -15.87
CA SER A 25 -10.81 -14.65 -16.28
C SER A 25 -12.18 -14.02 -16.55
N LYS A 26 -13.12 -14.79 -17.06
CA LYS A 26 -14.53 -14.35 -17.26
C LYS A 26 -15.21 -13.91 -15.96
N LYS A 27 -14.69 -14.34 -14.79
CA LYS A 27 -15.22 -13.99 -13.46
C LYS A 27 -14.57 -12.72 -12.90
N THR A 28 -13.45 -12.27 -13.45
CA THR A 28 -12.73 -11.07 -12.96
C THR A 28 -13.62 -9.83 -13.10
N LYS A 29 -13.69 -9.01 -12.07
CA LYS A 29 -14.51 -7.80 -12.02
C LYS A 29 -13.69 -6.53 -11.80
N ALA A 30 -12.56 -6.65 -11.11
CA ALA A 30 -11.72 -5.51 -10.78
C ALA A 30 -10.23 -5.90 -10.69
N ILE A 31 -9.37 -4.90 -10.86
CA ILE A 31 -7.95 -4.93 -10.54
C ILE A 31 -7.74 -4.03 -9.32
N ILE A 32 -6.97 -4.49 -8.33
CA ILE A 32 -6.62 -3.72 -7.14
C ILE A 32 -5.10 -3.54 -7.14
N PRO A 33 -4.56 -2.49 -7.80
CA PRO A 33 -3.16 -2.14 -7.68
C PRO A 33 -2.88 -1.54 -6.30
N VAL A 34 -1.90 -2.10 -5.59
CA VAL A 34 -1.41 -1.56 -4.31
C VAL A 34 -0.20 -0.69 -4.58
N HIS A 35 -0.28 0.59 -4.25
CA HIS A 35 0.83 1.55 -4.36
C HIS A 35 1.77 1.38 -3.16
N LEU A 36 2.47 0.24 -3.16
CA LEU A 36 3.21 -0.25 -2.00
C LEU A 36 4.41 0.65 -1.68
N TYR A 37 4.70 0.83 -0.40
CA TYR A 37 5.81 1.60 0.15
C TYR A 37 5.80 3.11 -0.19
N GLY A 38 4.81 3.57 -0.94
CA GLY A 38 4.68 4.97 -1.34
C GLY A 38 5.01 5.24 -2.80
N GLN A 39 5.13 4.21 -3.64
CA GLN A 39 5.33 4.31 -5.09
C GLN A 39 4.10 3.80 -5.82
N MET A 40 3.69 4.50 -6.88
CA MET A 40 2.54 4.11 -7.68
C MET A 40 2.88 3.02 -8.70
N CYS A 41 1.91 2.15 -8.95
CA CYS A 41 1.95 1.16 -10.02
C CYS A 41 1.95 1.84 -11.40
N GLU A 42 2.30 1.11 -12.46
CA GLU A 42 2.23 1.58 -13.85
C GLU A 42 0.77 1.69 -14.30
N MET A 43 0.13 2.78 -13.87
CA MET A 43 -1.32 2.97 -13.97
C MET A 43 -1.83 3.06 -15.40
N ASP A 44 -1.08 3.58 -16.35
CA ASP A 44 -1.47 3.62 -17.77
C ASP A 44 -1.69 2.21 -18.33
N LYS A 45 -0.76 1.29 -18.09
CA LYS A 45 -0.89 -0.11 -18.52
C LYS A 45 -2.04 -0.84 -17.81
N ILE A 46 -2.23 -0.56 -16.51
CA ILE A 46 -3.35 -1.13 -15.76
C ILE A 46 -4.68 -0.63 -16.31
N MET A 47 -4.80 0.66 -16.60
CA MET A 47 -6.02 1.25 -17.16
C MET A 47 -6.30 0.76 -18.58
N GLU A 48 -5.27 0.53 -19.40
CA GLU A 48 -5.41 -0.09 -20.73
C GLU A 48 -5.99 -1.50 -20.62
N LEU A 49 -5.44 -2.36 -19.75
CA LEU A 49 -5.96 -3.69 -19.50
C LEU A 49 -7.39 -3.65 -18.93
N ALA A 50 -7.66 -2.76 -17.99
CA ALA A 50 -8.98 -2.59 -17.41
C ALA A 50 -10.02 -2.20 -18.49
N SER A 51 -9.68 -1.31 -19.38
CA SER A 51 -10.52 -0.92 -20.53
C SER A 51 -10.77 -2.09 -21.46
N LYS A 52 -9.70 -2.81 -21.87
CA LYS A 52 -9.77 -3.98 -22.76
C LYS A 52 -10.71 -5.06 -22.23
N TYR A 53 -10.68 -5.32 -20.94
CA TYR A 53 -11.45 -6.40 -20.28
C TYR A 53 -12.69 -5.90 -19.54
N LYS A 54 -13.03 -4.60 -19.66
CA LYS A 54 -14.17 -3.94 -18.99
C LYS A 54 -14.16 -4.15 -17.48
N LEU A 55 -12.98 -4.04 -16.86
CA LEU A 55 -12.76 -4.21 -15.42
C LEU A 55 -12.78 -2.85 -14.70
N LYS A 56 -13.07 -2.87 -13.42
CA LYS A 56 -12.92 -1.73 -12.53
C LYS A 56 -11.51 -1.68 -11.94
N VAL A 57 -11.02 -0.48 -11.63
CA VAL A 57 -9.72 -0.29 -10.99
C VAL A 57 -9.92 0.41 -9.65
N ILE A 58 -9.46 -0.26 -8.58
CA ILE A 58 -9.51 0.25 -7.21
C ILE A 58 -8.07 0.45 -6.74
N GLU A 59 -7.60 1.69 -6.69
CA GLU A 59 -6.26 2.01 -6.22
C GLU A 59 -6.18 1.85 -4.70
N ASP A 60 -5.33 0.96 -4.20
CA ASP A 60 -4.97 0.96 -2.78
C ASP A 60 -3.86 1.98 -2.55
N CYS A 61 -4.26 3.13 -2.02
CA CYS A 61 -3.41 4.28 -1.75
C CYS A 61 -3.01 4.38 -0.26
N ALA A 62 -3.21 3.32 0.53
CA ALA A 62 -2.97 3.34 1.97
C ALA A 62 -1.53 3.74 2.35
N GLN A 63 -0.58 3.64 1.43
CA GLN A 63 0.82 3.99 1.65
C GLN A 63 1.34 5.10 0.72
N SER A 64 0.51 5.65 -0.16
CA SER A 64 0.96 6.53 -1.25
C SER A 64 0.38 7.95 -1.20
N HIS A 65 0.09 8.46 0.01
CA HIS A 65 -0.34 9.84 0.18
C HIS A 65 0.66 10.80 -0.47
N GLY A 66 0.19 11.60 -1.43
CA GLY A 66 0.99 12.57 -2.15
C GLY A 66 1.96 12.02 -3.21
N ALA A 67 2.03 10.70 -3.40
CA ALA A 67 2.73 10.11 -4.54
C ALA A 67 2.07 10.49 -5.86
N THR A 68 2.87 10.55 -6.93
CA THR A 68 2.34 10.79 -8.28
C THR A 68 2.92 9.82 -9.30
N TYR A 69 2.14 9.53 -10.34
CA TYR A 69 2.56 8.81 -11.54
C TYR A 69 2.24 9.67 -12.77
N LYS A 70 3.26 10.01 -13.57
CA LYS A 70 3.12 10.93 -14.73
C LYS A 70 2.40 12.22 -14.34
N GLY A 71 2.70 12.77 -13.16
CA GLY A 71 2.12 14.00 -12.61
C GLY A 71 0.71 13.87 -12.02
N LYS A 72 0.04 12.71 -12.14
CA LYS A 72 -1.28 12.46 -11.55
C LYS A 72 -1.13 11.88 -10.14
N LYS A 73 -1.89 12.37 -9.18
CA LYS A 73 -1.84 11.91 -7.78
C LYS A 73 -2.42 10.51 -7.62
N ALA A 74 -1.88 9.74 -6.69
CA ALA A 74 -2.46 8.47 -6.26
C ALA A 74 -3.93 8.64 -5.89
N GLY A 75 -4.76 7.65 -6.25
CA GLY A 75 -6.19 7.66 -6.03
C GLY A 75 -6.99 8.55 -6.97
N SER A 76 -6.38 9.10 -8.05
CA SER A 76 -7.06 9.94 -9.02
C SER A 76 -7.15 9.34 -10.43
N ILE A 77 -6.66 8.11 -10.63
CA ILE A 77 -6.53 7.51 -11.97
C ILE A 77 -7.55 6.39 -12.17
N GLY A 78 -7.74 5.51 -11.18
CA GLY A 78 -8.71 4.42 -11.22
C GLY A 78 -10.16 4.89 -11.01
N ASP A 79 -11.09 3.93 -10.96
CA ASP A 79 -12.50 4.22 -10.64
C ASP A 79 -12.65 4.70 -9.18
N VAL A 80 -11.81 4.18 -8.27
CA VAL A 80 -11.83 4.46 -6.85
C VAL A 80 -10.40 4.49 -6.31
N GLY A 81 -10.07 5.44 -5.43
CA GLY A 81 -8.85 5.45 -4.63
C GLY A 81 -9.18 5.28 -3.14
N CYS A 82 -8.47 4.38 -2.45
CA CYS A 82 -8.68 4.06 -1.04
C CYS A 82 -7.46 4.45 -0.21
N PHE A 83 -7.62 5.34 0.76
CA PHE A 83 -6.56 5.85 1.63
C PHE A 83 -6.76 5.40 3.07
N SER A 84 -5.67 5.14 3.78
CA SER A 84 -5.67 4.85 5.22
C SER A 84 -5.14 6.03 6.00
N PHE A 85 -5.83 6.41 7.07
CA PHE A 85 -5.36 7.39 8.05
C PHE A 85 -4.85 6.74 9.34
N TYR A 86 -4.53 5.44 9.29
CA TYR A 86 -3.90 4.77 10.42
C TYR A 86 -2.68 5.58 10.91
N PRO A 87 -2.43 5.69 12.23
CA PRO A 87 -1.46 6.64 12.80
C PRO A 87 -0.05 6.60 12.21
N THR A 88 0.42 5.43 11.75
CA THR A 88 1.76 5.27 11.18
C THR A 88 1.87 5.70 9.72
N LYS A 89 0.76 6.03 9.04
CA LYS A 89 0.76 6.45 7.64
C LYS A 89 1.41 7.83 7.48
N ILE A 90 1.89 8.14 6.26
CA ILE A 90 2.44 9.47 5.93
C ILE A 90 1.49 10.56 6.39
N PHE A 91 0.20 10.35 6.15
CA PHE A 91 -0.89 11.24 6.54
C PHE A 91 -1.84 10.51 7.50
N GLY A 92 -1.33 10.18 8.71
CA GLY A 92 -2.06 9.44 9.73
C GLY A 92 -2.83 10.35 10.68
N ALA A 93 -4.01 9.91 11.12
CA ALA A 93 -4.76 10.48 12.24
C ALA A 93 -4.18 10.01 13.60
N TYR A 94 -4.91 10.20 14.69
CA TYR A 94 -4.55 9.68 16.04
C TYR A 94 -5.38 8.44 16.43
N GLY A 95 -5.92 7.76 15.43
CA GLY A 95 -6.71 6.54 15.52
C GLY A 95 -7.03 6.04 14.13
N ASP A 96 -7.88 5.04 14.02
CA ASP A 96 -8.30 4.48 12.74
C ASP A 96 -9.10 5.49 11.93
N GLY A 97 -8.90 5.47 10.62
CA GLY A 97 -9.61 6.29 9.67
C GLY A 97 -9.23 5.97 8.24
N GLY A 98 -10.00 6.49 7.31
CA GLY A 98 -9.76 6.31 5.90
C GLY A 98 -10.53 7.31 5.06
N PHE A 99 -10.20 7.34 3.78
CA PHE A 99 -10.77 8.25 2.81
C PHE A 99 -10.88 7.54 1.47
N ILE A 100 -11.96 7.81 0.74
CA ILE A 100 -12.19 7.26 -0.58
C ILE A 100 -12.35 8.40 -1.57
N THR A 101 -11.68 8.30 -2.71
CA THR A 101 -11.82 9.22 -3.84
C THR A 101 -12.50 8.53 -5.02
N THR A 102 -13.36 9.24 -5.74
CA THR A 102 -13.92 8.81 -7.01
C THR A 102 -14.42 10.01 -7.80
N ASN A 103 -14.37 9.92 -9.12
CA ASN A 103 -14.99 10.90 -10.03
C ASN A 103 -16.37 10.43 -10.52
N ASN A 104 -16.87 9.28 -10.06
CA ASN A 104 -18.16 8.72 -10.43
C ASN A 104 -19.21 9.00 -9.34
N GLU A 105 -20.22 9.81 -9.67
CA GLU A 105 -21.27 10.22 -8.77
C GLU A 105 -22.08 9.04 -8.20
N GLN A 106 -22.38 8.04 -9.04
CA GLN A 106 -23.12 6.85 -8.60
C GLN A 106 -22.32 6.03 -7.55
N ILE A 107 -21.01 5.90 -7.77
CA ILE A 107 -20.11 5.26 -6.80
C ILE A 107 -20.04 6.09 -5.52
N HIS A 108 -19.88 7.40 -5.62
CA HIS A 108 -19.88 8.32 -4.48
C HIS A 108 -21.14 8.16 -3.61
N ASP A 109 -22.31 8.23 -4.23
CA ASP A 109 -23.57 8.15 -3.51
C ASP A 109 -23.78 6.79 -2.85
N LYS A 110 -23.40 5.71 -3.55
CA LYS A 110 -23.44 4.36 -3.00
C LYS A 110 -22.50 4.22 -1.80
N ILE A 111 -21.26 4.68 -1.89
CA ILE A 111 -20.29 4.65 -0.78
C ILE A 111 -20.80 5.47 0.39
N LYS A 112 -21.35 6.64 0.14
CA LYS A 112 -21.93 7.52 1.17
C LYS A 112 -23.05 6.84 1.95
N ARG A 113 -23.89 6.03 1.31
CA ARG A 113 -24.91 5.22 1.98
C ARG A 113 -24.29 4.05 2.75
N ILE A 114 -23.44 3.24 2.08
CA ILE A 114 -22.87 2.03 2.67
C ILE A 114 -22.06 2.36 3.93
N ARG A 115 -21.24 3.43 3.90
CA ARG A 115 -20.41 3.84 5.06
C ARG A 115 -21.24 4.27 6.27
N PHE A 116 -22.53 4.50 6.09
CA PHE A 116 -23.47 4.92 7.15
C PHE A 116 -24.66 3.97 7.21
N LEU A 117 -24.39 2.69 7.49
CA LEU A 117 -25.36 1.64 7.75
C LEU A 117 -26.37 1.39 6.60
N GLY A 118 -26.04 1.77 5.37
CA GLY A 118 -26.95 1.65 4.22
C GLY A 118 -28.19 2.54 4.30
N MET A 119 -28.15 3.58 5.14
CA MET A 119 -29.30 4.43 5.40
C MET A 119 -29.48 5.52 4.35
N GLU A 120 -30.74 5.82 4.07
CA GLU A 120 -31.15 6.93 3.22
C GLU A 120 -32.25 7.76 3.91
N LYS A 121 -32.25 9.07 3.65
CA LYS A 121 -33.30 9.95 4.17
C LYS A 121 -34.60 9.73 3.38
N LYS A 122 -35.60 9.16 3.99
CA LYS A 122 -36.91 8.95 3.37
C LYS A 122 -37.93 9.99 3.89
N LYS A 123 -38.63 10.68 2.99
CA LYS A 123 -39.78 11.50 3.35
C LYS A 123 -40.95 10.57 3.70
N MET A 124 -41.57 10.78 4.84
CA MET A 124 -42.84 10.12 5.15
C MET A 124 -44.02 10.88 4.49
N SER A 125 -45.07 10.16 4.17
CA SER A 125 -46.30 10.70 3.54
C SER A 125 -46.97 11.81 4.36
N SER A 126 -46.71 11.86 5.67
CA SER A 126 -47.25 12.89 6.62
C SER A 126 -46.49 14.23 6.58
N GLY A 127 -45.48 14.41 5.71
CA GLY A 127 -44.66 15.62 5.66
C GLY A 127 -43.66 15.79 6.81
N HIS A 128 -43.68 14.92 7.81
CA HIS A 128 -42.71 14.91 8.91
C HIS A 128 -41.47 14.13 8.54
N TRP A 129 -40.28 14.67 8.89
CA TRP A 129 -38.99 14.03 8.71
C TRP A 129 -38.78 12.93 9.73
N ASN A 130 -39.02 11.68 9.37
CA ASN A 130 -38.69 10.53 10.22
C ASN A 130 -37.91 9.44 9.49
N GLY A 131 -37.04 9.88 8.58
CA GLY A 131 -36.14 8.96 7.83
C GLY A 131 -34.92 8.52 8.58
N LYS A 132 -34.82 8.71 9.91
CA LYS A 132 -33.75 8.12 10.71
C LYS A 132 -33.92 6.60 10.73
N TYR A 133 -32.81 5.88 10.52
CA TYR A 133 -32.72 4.42 10.62
C TYR A 133 -33.41 3.62 9.51
N TYR A 134 -33.74 4.24 8.36
CA TYR A 134 -34.28 3.51 7.23
C TYR A 134 -33.12 3.09 6.30
N ALA A 135 -32.73 1.79 6.39
CA ALA A 135 -31.72 1.21 5.53
C ALA A 135 -32.33 0.72 4.22
N VAL A 136 -31.77 1.09 3.10
CA VAL A 136 -32.16 0.65 1.73
C VAL A 136 -31.25 -0.45 1.20
N GLU A 137 -30.10 -0.63 1.81
CA GLU A 137 -29.12 -1.69 1.47
C GLU A 137 -28.29 -2.05 2.71
N HIS A 138 -27.55 -3.16 2.65
CA HIS A 138 -26.62 -3.51 3.71
C HIS A 138 -25.45 -2.53 3.73
N GLY A 139 -25.11 -2.02 4.89
CA GLY A 139 -24.00 -1.10 5.09
C GLY A 139 -23.24 -1.37 6.37
N THR A 140 -22.20 -0.58 6.59
CA THR A 140 -21.33 -0.66 7.76
C THR A 140 -21.26 0.69 8.47
N ASN A 141 -20.82 0.71 9.72
CA ASN A 141 -20.45 1.96 10.38
C ASN A 141 -18.98 2.26 10.07
N SER A 142 -18.75 3.04 9.00
CA SER A 142 -17.41 3.44 8.54
C SER A 142 -17.33 4.96 8.47
N ARG A 143 -17.40 5.59 9.65
CA ARG A 143 -17.34 7.04 9.79
C ARG A 143 -15.92 7.49 10.11
N LEU A 144 -15.63 8.76 9.87
CA LEU A 144 -14.44 9.44 10.38
C LEU A 144 -14.90 10.42 11.48
N ASP A 145 -14.28 10.34 12.64
CA ASP A 145 -14.59 11.24 13.75
C ASP A 145 -14.15 12.67 13.45
N GLU A 146 -14.94 13.66 13.85
CA GLU A 146 -14.67 15.08 13.61
C GLU A 146 -13.33 15.53 14.22
N VAL A 147 -12.94 14.93 15.36
CA VAL A 147 -11.63 15.19 15.98
C VAL A 147 -10.50 14.75 15.04
N HIS A 148 -10.60 13.54 14.45
CA HIS A 148 -9.61 13.06 13.49
C HIS A 148 -9.61 13.91 12.21
N ALA A 149 -10.76 14.34 11.72
CA ALA A 149 -10.86 15.23 10.57
C ALA A 149 -10.18 16.58 10.84
N ALA A 150 -10.38 17.18 12.01
CA ALA A 150 -9.75 18.44 12.40
C ALA A 150 -8.22 18.30 12.49
N ILE A 151 -7.70 17.21 13.06
CA ILE A 151 -6.28 16.91 13.14
C ILE A 151 -5.69 16.76 11.72
N LEU A 152 -6.36 16.01 10.84
CA LEU A 152 -5.93 15.80 9.47
C LEU A 152 -5.91 17.10 8.68
N LEU A 153 -6.92 17.97 8.81
CA LEU A 153 -6.93 19.30 8.19
C LEU A 153 -5.73 20.16 8.63
N LYS A 154 -5.33 20.07 9.90
CA LYS A 154 -4.13 20.77 10.38
C LYS A 154 -2.86 20.17 9.78
N LYS A 155 -2.75 18.85 9.75
CA LYS A 155 -1.60 18.10 9.20
C LYS A 155 -1.44 18.27 7.69
N LEU A 156 -2.54 18.45 6.96
CA LEU A 156 -2.55 18.57 5.49
C LEU A 156 -1.62 19.67 4.98
N LYS A 157 -1.48 20.74 5.76
CA LYS A 157 -0.59 21.89 5.44
C LYS A 157 0.89 21.52 5.38
N TYR A 158 1.28 20.43 6.02
CA TYR A 158 2.67 19.96 6.14
C TYR A 158 2.97 18.75 5.26
N LEU A 159 1.95 18.19 4.57
CA LEU A 159 2.09 16.92 3.86
C LEU A 159 3.18 16.96 2.80
N ASP A 160 3.22 18.00 1.98
CA ASP A 160 4.21 18.14 0.91
C ASP A 160 5.63 18.31 1.47
N GLU A 161 5.80 19.08 2.56
CA GLU A 161 7.07 19.23 3.28
C GLU A 161 7.57 17.88 3.82
N TRP A 162 6.68 17.09 4.44
CA TRP A 162 7.03 15.78 4.97
C TRP A 162 7.44 14.79 3.86
N ILE A 163 6.81 14.86 2.70
CA ILE A 163 7.19 14.03 1.54
C ILE A 163 8.56 14.45 1.03
N GLU A 164 8.83 15.74 0.88
CA GLU A 164 10.14 16.22 0.43
C GLU A 164 11.25 15.85 1.44
N ARG A 165 10.99 15.94 2.74
CA ARG A 165 11.95 15.48 3.74
C ARG A 165 12.23 13.99 3.61
N ARG A 166 11.22 13.14 3.41
CA ARG A 166 11.38 11.69 3.17
C ARG A 166 12.19 11.42 1.90
N ARG A 167 11.97 12.16 0.83
CA ARG A 167 12.72 12.06 -0.42
C ARG A 167 14.20 12.44 -0.23
N ASN A 168 14.46 13.48 0.53
CA ASN A 168 15.83 13.90 0.87
C ASN A 168 16.55 12.81 1.68
N LEU A 169 15.90 12.24 2.70
CA LEU A 169 16.44 11.11 3.46
C LEU A 169 16.71 9.90 2.55
N ALA A 170 15.80 9.57 1.63
CA ALA A 170 16.00 8.48 0.67
C ALA A 170 17.18 8.74 -0.27
N THR A 171 17.37 9.98 -0.73
CA THR A 171 18.50 10.37 -1.55
C THR A 171 19.83 10.16 -0.82
N ILE A 172 19.89 10.50 0.47
CA ILE A 172 21.09 10.29 1.30
C ILE A 172 21.35 8.78 1.46
N TYR A 173 20.33 7.99 1.81
CA TYR A 173 20.47 6.52 1.89
C TYR A 173 20.96 5.92 0.57
N ASN A 174 20.36 6.30 -0.56
CA ASN A 174 20.75 5.82 -1.89
C ASN A 174 22.22 6.15 -2.18
N LYS A 175 22.66 7.37 -1.89
CA LYS A 175 24.03 7.80 -2.10
C LYS A 175 25.02 7.04 -1.24
N GLU A 176 24.72 6.94 0.05
CA GLU A 176 25.67 6.42 1.05
C GLU A 176 25.75 4.90 1.07
N LEU A 177 24.67 4.19 0.73
CA LEU A 177 24.59 2.73 0.79
C LEU A 177 24.78 2.03 -0.57
N LYS A 178 24.95 2.77 -1.68
CA LYS A 178 25.07 2.21 -3.04
C LYS A 178 26.21 1.22 -3.23
N ASN A 179 27.27 1.30 -2.41
CA ASN A 179 28.44 0.44 -2.49
C ASN A 179 28.41 -0.70 -1.44
N THR A 180 27.29 -0.90 -0.76
CA THR A 180 27.09 -2.05 0.14
C THR A 180 26.41 -3.20 -0.62
N SER A 181 26.28 -4.35 0.03
CA SER A 181 25.54 -5.50 -0.52
C SER A 181 24.02 -5.39 -0.42
N LEU A 182 23.49 -4.26 0.07
CA LEU A 182 22.05 -4.01 0.10
C LEU A 182 21.47 -3.78 -1.30
N GLU A 183 20.37 -4.46 -1.59
CA GLU A 183 19.52 -4.08 -2.73
C GLU A 183 18.66 -2.88 -2.29
N LEU A 184 18.95 -1.70 -2.84
CA LEU A 184 18.26 -0.46 -2.50
C LEU A 184 16.96 -0.31 -3.30
N PRO A 185 15.95 0.44 -2.81
CA PRO A 185 14.72 0.69 -3.54
C PRO A 185 14.99 1.50 -4.81
N ILE A 186 14.28 1.14 -5.88
CA ILE A 186 14.35 1.81 -7.18
C ILE A 186 13.11 2.65 -7.38
N GLU A 187 13.26 3.95 -7.64
CA GLU A 187 12.16 4.80 -8.05
C GLU A 187 11.93 4.67 -9.57
N HIS A 188 10.68 4.40 -9.97
CA HIS A 188 10.30 4.36 -11.38
C HIS A 188 10.39 5.78 -11.97
N PRO A 189 10.91 5.97 -13.20
CA PRO A 189 11.12 7.31 -13.78
C PRO A 189 9.88 8.21 -13.83
N ASP A 190 8.71 7.61 -14.03
CA ASP A 190 7.43 8.32 -14.10
C ASP A 190 6.80 8.60 -12.73
N ASN A 191 7.43 8.19 -11.64
CA ASN A 191 6.90 8.35 -10.29
C ASN A 191 7.57 9.51 -9.53
N LYS A 192 6.77 10.12 -8.64
CA LYS A 192 7.27 10.81 -7.46
C LYS A 192 6.96 9.92 -6.27
N HIS A 193 7.96 9.17 -5.80
CA HIS A 193 7.83 8.25 -4.68
C HIS A 193 7.69 9.03 -3.36
N ALA A 194 6.67 8.74 -2.57
CA ALA A 194 6.42 9.42 -1.29
C ALA A 194 7.25 8.84 -0.12
N TYR A 195 7.91 7.70 -0.31
CA TYR A 195 8.72 7.00 0.68
C TYR A 195 8.02 6.87 2.03
N TYR A 196 6.85 6.20 2.05
CA TYR A 196 6.19 5.84 3.30
C TYR A 196 7.15 5.09 4.23
N ILE A 197 7.88 4.14 3.67
CA ILE A 197 9.01 3.46 4.30
C ILE A 197 10.15 3.34 3.28
N TYR A 198 11.38 3.21 3.75
CA TYR A 198 12.56 2.97 2.92
C TYR A 198 12.94 1.49 3.04
N VAL A 199 12.54 0.69 2.06
CA VAL A 199 12.70 -0.77 2.09
C VAL A 199 13.94 -1.19 1.31
N VAL A 200 14.80 -1.94 1.97
CA VAL A 200 15.98 -2.57 1.39
C VAL A 200 15.85 -4.09 1.46
N LYS A 201 16.68 -4.82 0.69
CA LYS A 201 16.69 -6.28 0.68
C LYS A 201 18.11 -6.79 0.92
N HIS A 202 18.22 -7.89 1.68
CA HIS A 202 19.49 -8.60 1.87
C HIS A 202 19.24 -10.06 2.24
N ASN A 203 20.14 -10.97 1.79
CA ASN A 203 20.01 -12.39 2.12
C ASN A 203 20.20 -12.67 3.61
N GLU A 204 21.07 -11.94 4.29
CA GLU A 204 21.34 -12.05 5.74
C GLU A 204 20.52 -11.01 6.55
N ARG A 205 19.29 -10.68 6.12
CA ARG A 205 18.42 -9.68 6.76
C ARG A 205 18.38 -9.84 8.28
N ASP A 206 18.10 -11.03 8.78
CA ASP A 206 17.86 -11.27 10.20
C ASP A 206 19.14 -11.05 11.03
N LYS A 207 20.31 -11.39 10.48
CA LYS A 207 21.61 -11.11 11.10
C LYS A 207 21.87 -9.59 11.16
N ILE A 208 21.66 -8.87 10.04
CA ILE A 208 21.84 -7.41 10.00
C ILE A 208 20.94 -6.73 11.03
N MET A 209 19.66 -7.10 11.08
CA MET A 209 18.70 -6.55 12.03
C MET A 209 19.12 -6.83 13.49
N SER A 210 19.60 -8.04 13.78
CA SER A 210 20.09 -8.40 15.10
C SER A 210 21.31 -7.57 15.53
N GLU A 211 22.28 -7.37 14.64
CA GLU A 211 23.46 -6.55 14.95
C GLU A 211 23.10 -5.06 15.14
N LEU A 212 22.18 -4.53 14.36
CA LEU A 212 21.72 -3.15 14.51
C LEU A 212 20.90 -2.95 15.79
N MET A 213 20.10 -3.94 16.19
CA MET A 213 19.36 -3.93 17.45
C MET A 213 20.31 -3.82 18.68
N LYS A 214 21.48 -4.45 18.64
CA LYS A 214 22.52 -4.30 19.70
C LYS A 214 23.07 -2.88 19.81
N LYS A 215 22.81 -2.04 18.80
CA LYS A 215 23.20 -0.62 18.73
C LYS A 215 22.01 0.32 18.96
N ASP A 216 20.90 -0.20 19.50
CA ASP A 216 19.64 0.53 19.72
C ASP A 216 19.03 1.08 18.41
N ILE A 217 19.33 0.43 17.28
CA ILE A 217 18.72 0.75 15.98
C ILE A 217 17.67 -0.31 15.68
N HIS A 218 16.41 0.04 15.90
CA HIS A 218 15.26 -0.84 15.72
C HIS A 218 14.73 -0.76 14.29
N LEU A 219 14.76 -1.87 13.58
CA LEU A 219 14.26 -2.00 12.22
C LEU A 219 12.97 -2.82 12.19
N ASN A 220 12.22 -2.68 11.10
CA ASN A 220 10.97 -3.39 10.92
C ASN A 220 10.95 -4.19 9.61
N ILE A 221 10.24 -5.32 9.62
CA ILE A 221 9.93 -6.09 8.42
C ILE A 221 8.47 -5.85 8.07
N SER A 222 8.23 -5.03 7.05
CA SER A 222 6.88 -4.80 6.55
C SER A 222 6.48 -5.93 5.61
N TYR A 223 5.44 -6.67 5.98
CA TYR A 223 4.89 -7.81 5.20
C TYR A 223 5.84 -9.00 5.05
N PRO A 224 6.29 -9.61 6.16
CA PRO A 224 7.19 -10.77 6.12
C PRO A 224 6.51 -12.02 5.53
N TRP A 225 5.19 -12.04 5.50
CA TRP A 225 4.38 -13.15 5.03
C TRP A 225 3.58 -12.74 3.79
N PRO A 226 3.84 -13.34 2.61
CA PRO A 226 2.97 -13.21 1.45
C PRO A 226 1.55 -13.71 1.76
N ILE A 227 0.54 -12.99 1.29
CA ILE A 227 -0.87 -13.28 1.66
C ILE A 227 -1.27 -14.71 1.31
N HIS A 228 -0.85 -15.23 0.15
CA HIS A 228 -1.22 -16.55 -0.34
C HIS A 228 -0.68 -17.72 0.49
N ILE A 229 0.31 -17.50 1.37
CA ILE A 229 0.83 -18.53 2.28
C ILE A 229 0.23 -18.46 3.69
N MET A 230 -0.54 -17.41 3.99
CA MET A 230 -1.20 -17.25 5.29
C MET A 230 -2.39 -18.22 5.39
N ASP A 231 -2.57 -18.85 6.56
CA ASP A 231 -3.62 -19.86 6.78
C ASP A 231 -5.02 -19.38 6.45
N ALA A 232 -5.33 -18.11 6.75
CA ALA A 232 -6.63 -17.52 6.46
C ALA A 232 -6.94 -17.36 4.96
N TYR A 233 -5.91 -17.41 4.10
CA TYR A 233 -6.02 -17.12 2.67
C TYR A 233 -5.61 -18.30 1.78
N LYS A 234 -5.27 -19.44 2.33
CA LYS A 234 -4.90 -20.66 1.59
C LYS A 234 -6.00 -21.14 0.63
N HIS A 235 -7.27 -20.83 0.91
CA HIS A 235 -8.40 -21.18 0.06
C HIS A 235 -8.51 -20.33 -1.22
N PHE A 236 -7.73 -19.23 -1.34
CA PHE A 236 -7.57 -18.48 -2.58
C PHE A 236 -6.44 -19.03 -3.45
N GLU A 237 -6.14 -20.31 -3.32
CA GLU A 237 -5.05 -20.96 -4.03
C GLU A 237 -5.12 -20.73 -5.53
N CYS A 238 -3.96 -20.55 -6.10
CA CYS A 238 -3.77 -20.63 -7.52
C CYS A 238 -4.03 -22.05 -7.99
N GLU A 239 -5.04 -22.25 -8.85
CA GLU A 239 -5.40 -23.56 -9.42
C GLU A 239 -4.23 -24.29 -10.10
N SER A 240 -3.18 -23.56 -10.49
CA SER A 240 -1.99 -24.08 -11.18
C SER A 240 -0.77 -24.28 -10.26
N CYS A 241 -0.86 -23.94 -8.97
CA CYS A 241 0.23 -24.03 -8.01
C CYS A 241 -0.25 -24.79 -6.77
N ASN A 242 0.40 -25.93 -6.49
CA ASN A 242 0.15 -26.75 -5.28
C ASN A 242 0.76 -26.07 -4.03
N CYS A 243 0.48 -24.77 -3.83
CA CYS A 243 1.08 -23.95 -2.76
C CYS A 243 0.79 -24.49 -1.36
N SER A 244 -0.31 -25.22 -1.16
CA SER A 244 -0.70 -25.86 0.11
C SER A 244 0.11 -27.11 0.44
N ARG A 245 0.85 -27.69 -0.51
CA ARG A 245 1.58 -28.95 -0.35
C ARG A 245 3.10 -28.76 -0.24
N ARG A 246 3.56 -27.59 0.15
CA ARG A 246 5.00 -27.34 0.27
C ARG A 246 5.59 -28.10 1.42
N ASN A 247 6.60 -28.91 1.12
CA ASN A 247 7.32 -29.70 2.12
C ASN A 247 8.54 -28.97 2.69
N SER A 248 8.96 -27.86 2.09
CA SER A 248 10.11 -27.05 2.56
C SER A 248 9.87 -25.55 2.51
N LYS A 249 10.62 -24.78 3.33
CA LYS A 249 10.63 -23.32 3.29
C LYS A 249 11.30 -22.75 2.04
N GLU A 250 11.97 -23.59 1.26
CA GLU A 250 12.70 -23.18 0.05
C GLU A 250 11.85 -23.26 -1.20
N ASP A 251 10.76 -24.04 -1.17
CA ASP A 251 9.83 -24.14 -2.28
C ASP A 251 9.08 -22.84 -2.50
N THR A 252 9.20 -22.24 -3.69
CA THR A 252 8.50 -21.00 -4.07
C THR A 252 7.32 -21.29 -4.99
N CYS A 253 6.29 -20.46 -4.91
CA CYS A 253 5.20 -20.48 -5.87
C CYS A 253 5.70 -20.00 -7.24
N ASN A 254 5.65 -20.83 -8.26
CA ASN A 254 6.09 -20.49 -9.61
C ASN A 254 5.36 -19.27 -10.22
N LEU A 255 4.21 -18.89 -9.69
CA LEU A 255 3.43 -17.73 -10.13
C LEU A 255 3.72 -16.47 -9.32
N LEU A 256 4.28 -16.60 -8.10
CA LEU A 256 4.51 -15.51 -7.15
C LEU A 256 5.96 -15.53 -6.62
N THR A 257 6.88 -15.92 -7.49
CA THR A 257 8.30 -16.16 -7.16
C THR A 257 8.97 -14.91 -6.58
N GLU A 258 8.78 -13.76 -7.23
CA GLU A 258 9.40 -12.50 -6.78
C GLU A 258 8.83 -12.02 -5.45
N THR A 259 7.52 -12.22 -5.24
CA THR A 259 6.85 -11.92 -3.98
C THR A 259 7.46 -12.71 -2.83
N GLU A 260 7.69 -14.02 -3.01
CA GLU A 260 8.22 -14.88 -1.96
C GLU A 260 9.71 -14.64 -1.70
N ILE A 261 10.52 -14.49 -2.76
CA ILE A 261 11.93 -14.13 -2.63
C ILE A 261 12.07 -12.80 -1.89
N SER A 262 11.30 -11.79 -2.30
CA SER A 262 11.33 -10.47 -1.66
C SER A 262 10.95 -10.54 -0.19
N SER A 263 9.91 -11.27 0.18
CA SER A 263 9.42 -11.37 1.57
C SER A 263 10.47 -11.91 2.55
N ARG A 264 11.38 -12.74 2.06
CA ARG A 264 12.48 -13.30 2.86
C ARG A 264 13.62 -12.32 3.09
N LYS A 265 13.75 -11.29 2.23
CA LYS A 265 14.90 -10.37 2.19
C LYS A 265 14.59 -8.97 2.68
N VAL A 266 13.31 -8.52 2.58
CA VAL A 266 12.92 -7.13 2.87
C VAL A 266 13.02 -6.77 4.34
N PHE A 267 13.50 -5.56 4.60
CA PHE A 267 13.38 -4.85 5.87
C PHE A 267 13.45 -3.34 5.61
N SER A 268 12.98 -2.53 6.55
CA SER A 268 12.92 -1.08 6.37
C SER A 268 13.87 -0.36 7.30
N LEU A 269 14.59 0.63 6.74
CA LEU A 269 15.41 1.57 7.48
C LEU A 269 14.51 2.69 8.06
N PRO A 270 14.95 3.37 9.14
CA PRO A 270 14.21 4.49 9.72
C PRO A 270 13.87 5.54 8.68
N MET A 271 12.56 5.88 8.56
CA MET A 271 12.04 6.80 7.56
C MET A 271 10.82 7.56 8.11
N TYR A 272 11.05 8.76 8.66
CA TYR A 272 10.00 9.65 9.14
C TYR A 272 10.47 11.11 9.05
N PRO A 273 9.56 12.11 8.94
CA PRO A 273 9.95 13.50 8.63
C PRO A 273 10.84 14.16 9.69
N THR A 274 10.73 13.71 10.94
CA THR A 274 11.51 14.27 12.06
C THR A 274 12.82 13.51 12.33
N LEU A 275 13.17 12.49 11.52
CA LEU A 275 14.48 11.85 11.59
C LEU A 275 15.57 12.90 11.31
N THR A 276 16.47 13.08 12.27
CA THR A 276 17.58 14.02 12.11
C THR A 276 18.66 13.48 11.19
N ASP A 277 19.50 14.36 10.65
CA ASP A 277 20.62 13.95 9.80
C ASP A 277 21.67 13.18 10.61
N GLU A 278 21.84 13.50 11.89
CA GLU A 278 22.72 12.78 12.83
C GLU A 278 22.25 11.36 13.07
N GLU A 279 20.96 11.16 13.36
CA GLU A 279 20.37 9.83 13.52
C GLU A 279 20.50 9.00 12.24
N GLN A 280 20.20 9.58 11.07
CA GLN A 280 20.38 8.92 9.79
C GLN A 280 21.84 8.52 9.55
N ASN A 281 22.81 9.41 9.85
CA ASN A 281 24.22 9.11 9.70
C ASN A 281 24.70 7.98 10.64
N ILE A 282 24.14 7.91 11.86
CA ILE A 282 24.40 6.78 12.76
C ILE A 282 23.96 5.47 12.11
N VAL A 283 22.73 5.41 11.60
CA VAL A 283 22.19 4.21 10.92
C VAL A 283 23.07 3.80 9.73
N ILE A 284 23.42 4.75 8.88
CA ILE A 284 24.28 4.52 7.71
C ILE A 284 25.64 3.95 8.13
N ARG A 285 26.27 4.57 9.12
CA ARG A 285 27.59 4.17 9.62
C ARG A 285 27.56 2.74 10.17
N GLU A 286 26.57 2.40 11.00
CA GLU A 286 26.49 1.07 11.60
C GLU A 286 26.15 0.00 10.54
N ILE A 287 25.33 0.30 9.53
CA ILE A 287 25.10 -0.59 8.39
C ILE A 287 26.41 -0.85 7.62
N LYS A 288 27.17 0.19 7.31
CA LYS A 288 28.46 0.04 6.60
C LYS A 288 29.44 -0.83 7.37
N LYS A 289 29.52 -0.73 8.70
CA LYS A 289 30.38 -1.59 9.53
C LYS A 289 30.01 -3.07 9.49
N ILE A 290 28.74 -3.38 9.22
CA ILE A 290 28.26 -4.78 9.16
C ILE A 290 28.50 -5.37 7.76
N LEU A 291 28.44 -4.54 6.71
CA LEU A 291 28.38 -4.99 5.31
C LEU A 291 29.66 -4.74 4.51
N ILE A 292 30.58 -3.98 5.04
CA ILE A 292 31.91 -3.71 4.47
C ILE A 292 32.99 -4.23 5.41
#